data_991cd228c0ee07bc41aee2c1426907e2
#
_entry.id   991cd228c0ee07bc41aee2c1426907e2
#
_cell.length_a   1.000
_cell.length_b   1.000
_cell.length_c   1.000
_cell.angle_alpha   90.00
_cell.angle_beta   90.00
_cell.angle_gamma   90.00
#
_symmetry.space_group_name_H-M   'P 1'
#
loop_
_entity.id
_entity.type
_entity.pdbx_description
1 polymer ?
#
loop_
_entity_poly.entity_id
_entity_poly.type
_entity_poly.pdbx_seq_one_letter_code
_entity_poly.pdbx_strand_id
1 'polypeptide(L)'
;MAKLKEIYSYDNPKFEVLRDPARAVIAAYQNSTRFLDTIQEWVLIEEGMPNLARAIHEQAHLYPTRFDKFAEMLHERHLMAEYPATPEMDWRTELNSLDDVFRCILSAMEEIQEALEAFYVVTDGRDFRPMALAAEDLMSENSADYTRFLEMWARWDNEAGSKTSFDSWVCRLFGFGEDEED
;
A
#
# COMPACT_ATOMS: atom_id res chain seq x y z
N MET A 1 -16.99 -31.57 6.80
CA MET A 1 -16.28 -30.53 6.01
C MET A 1 -17.15 -29.83 4.95
N ALA A 2 -18.03 -30.53 4.20
CA ALA A 2 -18.90 -29.88 3.19
C ALA A 2 -19.82 -28.78 3.76
N LYS A 3 -20.42 -29.00 4.93
CA LYS A 3 -21.34 -28.03 5.57
C LYS A 3 -20.70 -26.70 6.00
N LEU A 4 -19.40 -26.66 6.32
CA LEU A 4 -18.72 -25.41 6.68
C LEU A 4 -18.46 -24.53 5.46
N LYS A 5 -18.14 -25.13 4.29
CA LYS A 5 -18.00 -24.42 3.02
C LYS A 5 -19.28 -23.70 2.59
N GLU A 6 -20.46 -24.29 2.86
CA GLU A 6 -21.75 -23.68 2.51
C GLU A 6 -22.14 -22.51 3.42
N ILE A 7 -21.60 -22.48 4.66
CA ILE A 7 -21.94 -21.46 5.66
C ILE A 7 -21.05 -20.20 5.48
N TYR A 8 -19.77 -20.38 5.12
CA TYR A 8 -18.76 -19.32 5.01
C TYR A 8 -18.25 -19.21 3.58
N SER A 9 -19.14 -18.90 2.64
CA SER A 9 -18.84 -18.68 1.24
C SER A 9 -19.44 -17.36 0.80
N TYR A 10 -18.83 -16.69 -0.17
CA TYR A 10 -19.44 -15.53 -0.85
C TYR A 10 -20.73 -15.88 -1.60
N ASP A 11 -21.02 -17.17 -1.80
CA ASP A 11 -22.33 -17.64 -2.30
C ASP A 11 -23.44 -17.53 -1.23
N ASN A 12 -23.07 -17.32 0.05
CA ASN A 12 -24.02 -17.01 1.09
C ASN A 12 -24.34 -15.51 1.10
N PRO A 13 -25.62 -15.10 0.95
CA PRO A 13 -25.99 -13.67 0.89
C PRO A 13 -25.47 -12.82 2.04
N LYS A 14 -25.20 -13.43 3.21
CA LYS A 14 -24.61 -12.73 4.36
C LYS A 14 -23.18 -12.24 4.10
N PHE A 15 -22.41 -12.97 3.29
CA PHE A 15 -21.00 -12.68 3.01
C PHE A 15 -20.77 -12.14 1.60
N GLU A 16 -21.77 -12.23 0.72
CA GLU A 16 -21.70 -11.75 -0.67
C GLU A 16 -21.32 -10.26 -0.73
N VAL A 17 -21.87 -9.46 0.19
CA VAL A 17 -21.60 -8.01 0.30
C VAL A 17 -20.13 -7.68 0.56
N LEU A 18 -19.35 -8.62 1.09
CA LEU A 18 -17.92 -8.43 1.39
C LEU A 18 -17.03 -8.71 0.19
N ARG A 19 -17.52 -9.41 -0.84
CA ARG A 19 -16.71 -9.94 -1.94
C ARG A 19 -16.00 -8.84 -2.73
N ASP A 20 -16.76 -7.90 -3.24
CA ASP A 20 -16.21 -6.83 -4.08
C ASP A 20 -15.32 -5.87 -3.29
N PRO A 21 -15.69 -5.39 -2.08
CA PRO A 21 -14.78 -4.61 -1.25
C PRO A 21 -13.49 -5.35 -0.87
N ALA A 22 -13.57 -6.64 -0.54
CA ALA A 22 -12.37 -7.42 -0.23
C ALA A 22 -11.44 -7.57 -1.44
N ARG A 23 -12.00 -7.79 -2.64
CA ARG A 23 -11.23 -7.84 -3.89
C ARG A 23 -10.58 -6.50 -4.22
N ALA A 24 -11.26 -5.39 -3.93
CA ALA A 24 -10.71 -4.06 -4.13
C ALA A 24 -9.48 -3.80 -3.24
N VAL A 25 -9.53 -4.18 -1.95
CA VAL A 25 -8.37 -4.07 -1.04
C VAL A 25 -7.19 -4.90 -1.56
N ILE A 26 -7.44 -6.15 -1.97
CA ILE A 26 -6.41 -7.04 -2.52
C ILE A 26 -5.79 -6.42 -3.78
N ALA A 27 -6.62 -5.91 -4.70
CA ALA A 27 -6.17 -5.25 -5.92
C ALA A 27 -5.31 -4.02 -5.62
N ALA A 28 -5.75 -3.16 -4.70
CA ALA A 28 -5.04 -1.94 -4.34
C ALA A 28 -3.63 -2.25 -3.81
N TYR A 29 -3.47 -3.18 -2.87
CA TYR A 29 -2.15 -3.57 -2.37
C TYR A 29 -1.26 -4.19 -3.45
N GLN A 30 -1.77 -5.10 -4.27
CA GLN A 30 -1.00 -5.74 -5.34
C GLN A 30 -0.54 -4.74 -6.40
N ASN A 31 -1.43 -3.85 -6.83
CA ASN A 31 -1.11 -2.82 -7.81
C ASN A 31 -0.07 -1.85 -7.26
N SER A 32 -0.26 -1.37 -6.03
CA SER A 32 0.65 -0.42 -5.38
C SER A 32 2.04 -1.01 -5.16
N THR A 33 2.17 -2.30 -4.77
CA THR A 33 3.47 -2.98 -4.67
C THR A 33 4.24 -2.88 -5.98
N ARG A 34 3.64 -3.35 -7.08
CA ARG A 34 4.29 -3.35 -8.40
C ARG A 34 4.57 -1.95 -8.91
N PHE A 35 3.69 -1.02 -8.59
CA PHE A 35 3.85 0.36 -8.97
C PHE A 35 5.02 1.03 -8.27
N LEU A 36 5.14 0.88 -6.96
CA LEU A 36 6.25 1.43 -6.21
C LEU A 36 7.59 0.81 -6.62
N ASP A 37 7.63 -0.50 -6.94
CA ASP A 37 8.83 -1.14 -7.48
C ASP A 37 9.28 -0.50 -8.81
N THR A 38 8.34 -0.11 -9.67
CA THR A 38 8.66 0.61 -10.92
C THR A 38 9.15 2.03 -10.65
N ILE A 39 8.50 2.74 -9.72
CA ILE A 39 8.90 4.12 -9.34
C ILE A 39 10.31 4.13 -8.75
N GLN A 40 10.63 3.18 -7.87
CA GLN A 40 11.94 3.13 -7.23
C GLN A 40 13.07 2.93 -8.25
N GLU A 41 12.86 2.10 -9.28
CA GLU A 41 13.83 1.93 -10.37
C GLU A 41 14.03 3.25 -11.13
N TRP A 42 12.94 3.95 -11.44
CA TRP A 42 13.01 5.24 -12.12
C TRP A 42 13.77 6.28 -11.29
N VAL A 43 13.48 6.40 -10.00
CA VAL A 43 14.17 7.33 -9.07
C VAL A 43 15.66 7.00 -8.97
N LEU A 44 16.03 5.72 -8.95
CA LEU A 44 17.42 5.30 -8.89
C LEU A 44 18.18 5.66 -10.18
N ILE A 45 17.57 5.41 -11.34
CA ILE A 45 18.25 5.49 -12.64
C ILE A 45 18.23 6.92 -13.19
N GLU A 46 17.07 7.58 -13.20
CA GLU A 46 16.87 8.89 -13.84
C GLU A 46 17.21 10.05 -12.89
N GLU A 47 16.89 9.90 -11.60
CA GLU A 47 17.13 10.96 -10.61
C GLU A 47 18.47 10.79 -9.87
N GLY A 48 19.02 9.57 -9.82
CA GLY A 48 20.28 9.28 -9.14
C GLY A 48 20.19 9.44 -7.62
N MET A 49 19.04 9.06 -7.03
CA MET A 49 18.73 9.22 -5.60
C MET A 49 18.54 7.86 -4.92
N PRO A 50 19.65 7.18 -4.54
CA PRO A 50 19.61 5.81 -4.04
C PRO A 50 18.87 5.66 -2.71
N ASN A 51 18.93 6.65 -1.82
CA ASN A 51 18.26 6.56 -0.53
C ASN A 51 16.74 6.76 -0.67
N LEU A 52 16.31 7.68 -1.53
CA LEU A 52 14.88 7.81 -1.85
C LEU A 52 14.36 6.55 -2.55
N ALA A 53 15.10 6.00 -3.50
CA ALA A 53 14.75 4.74 -4.16
C ALA A 53 14.62 3.60 -3.14
N ARG A 54 15.56 3.49 -2.19
CA ARG A 54 15.50 2.50 -1.10
C ARG A 54 14.27 2.70 -0.21
N ALA A 55 13.95 3.94 0.15
CA ALA A 55 12.76 4.24 0.97
C ALA A 55 11.47 3.82 0.26
N ILE A 56 11.36 4.07 -1.05
CA ILE A 56 10.23 3.63 -1.88
C ILE A 56 10.17 2.10 -1.97
N HIS A 57 11.30 1.45 -2.13
CA HIS A 57 11.40 -0.01 -2.17
C HIS A 57 10.97 -0.65 -0.84
N GLU A 58 11.44 -0.14 0.30
CA GLU A 58 11.00 -0.61 1.61
C GLU A 58 9.48 -0.44 1.80
N GLN A 59 8.91 0.68 1.34
CA GLN A 59 7.47 0.87 1.35
C GLN A 59 6.74 -0.16 0.48
N ALA A 60 7.24 -0.45 -0.72
CA ALA A 60 6.68 -1.48 -1.58
C ALA A 60 6.63 -2.86 -0.90
N HIS A 61 7.66 -3.18 -0.11
CA HIS A 61 7.77 -4.46 0.63
C HIS A 61 6.88 -4.54 1.88
N LEU A 62 6.37 -3.42 2.40
CA LEU A 62 5.37 -3.43 3.47
C LEU A 62 3.99 -3.89 2.96
N TYR A 63 3.65 -3.61 1.72
CA TYR A 63 2.33 -3.92 1.17
C TYR A 63 2.02 -5.42 1.08
N PRO A 64 2.93 -6.31 0.62
CA PRO A 64 2.72 -7.75 0.72
C PRO A 64 2.43 -8.23 2.14
N THR A 65 3.14 -7.70 3.14
CA THR A 65 2.90 -8.06 4.55
C THR A 65 1.52 -7.62 5.03
N ARG A 66 1.07 -6.43 4.66
CA ARG A 66 -0.27 -5.93 4.99
C ARG A 66 -1.36 -6.70 4.25
N PHE A 67 -1.11 -7.00 3.01
CA PHE A 67 -1.95 -7.86 2.20
C PHE A 67 -2.13 -9.24 2.84
N ASP A 68 -1.05 -9.86 3.31
CA ASP A 68 -1.10 -11.16 3.99
C ASP A 68 -1.93 -11.08 5.28
N LYS A 69 -1.77 -10.04 6.11
CA LYS A 69 -2.63 -9.78 7.27
C LYS A 69 -4.11 -9.70 6.89
N PHE A 70 -4.43 -8.99 5.79
CA PHE A 70 -5.80 -8.88 5.31
C PHE A 70 -6.35 -10.22 4.81
N ALA A 71 -5.57 -10.97 4.06
CA ALA A 71 -5.95 -12.30 3.57
C ALA A 71 -6.14 -13.30 4.73
N GLU A 72 -5.27 -13.30 5.74
CA GLU A 72 -5.43 -14.13 6.94
C GLU A 72 -6.74 -13.81 7.67
N MET A 73 -7.07 -12.54 7.84
CA MET A 73 -8.33 -12.12 8.46
C MET A 73 -9.56 -12.68 7.72
N LEU A 74 -9.52 -12.73 6.37
CA LEU A 74 -10.56 -13.38 5.57
C LEU A 74 -10.58 -14.91 5.80
N HIS A 75 -9.40 -15.55 5.79
CA HIS A 75 -9.27 -17.00 5.97
C HIS A 75 -9.72 -17.47 7.35
N GLU A 76 -9.47 -16.71 8.41
CA GLU A 76 -9.98 -16.99 9.76
C GLU A 76 -11.52 -17.03 9.81
N ARG A 77 -12.18 -16.37 8.88
CA ARG A 77 -13.64 -16.37 8.69
C ARG A 77 -14.09 -17.34 7.60
N HIS A 78 -13.19 -18.23 7.14
CA HIS A 78 -13.42 -19.18 6.05
C HIS A 78 -13.81 -18.53 4.72
N LEU A 79 -13.52 -17.24 4.53
CA LEU A 79 -13.70 -16.54 3.28
C LEU A 79 -12.44 -16.68 2.42
N MET A 80 -12.60 -16.84 1.12
CA MET A 80 -11.46 -16.88 0.20
C MET A 80 -10.98 -15.46 -0.10
N ALA A 81 -9.66 -15.25 -0.05
CA ALA A 81 -9.04 -14.09 -0.68
C ALA A 81 -9.10 -14.32 -2.21
N GLU A 82 -9.91 -13.53 -2.92
CA GLU A 82 -10.02 -13.61 -4.36
C GLU A 82 -9.04 -12.62 -5.01
N TYR A 83 -8.08 -13.15 -5.76
CA TYR A 83 -7.03 -12.37 -6.41
C TYR A 83 -7.52 -11.89 -7.77
N PRO A 84 -7.74 -10.58 -7.98
CA PRO A 84 -8.09 -10.06 -9.28
C PRO A 84 -6.89 -10.12 -10.23
N ALA A 85 -7.17 -10.11 -11.53
CA ALA A 85 -6.10 -9.94 -12.52
C ALA A 85 -5.46 -8.56 -12.35
N THR A 86 -4.14 -8.53 -12.29
CA THR A 86 -3.40 -7.27 -12.22
C THR A 86 -3.37 -6.63 -13.60
N PRO A 87 -3.82 -5.38 -13.77
CA PRO A 87 -3.76 -4.70 -15.04
C PRO A 87 -2.30 -4.51 -15.49
N GLU A 88 -2.08 -4.48 -16.80
CA GLU A 88 -0.83 -4.04 -17.38
C GLU A 88 -0.72 -2.53 -17.18
N MET A 89 0.37 -2.08 -16.54
CA MET A 89 0.61 -0.67 -16.25
C MET A 89 1.94 -0.24 -16.86
N ASP A 90 1.92 0.78 -17.72
CA ASP A 90 3.12 1.44 -18.22
C ASP A 90 3.25 2.83 -17.61
N TRP A 91 3.80 2.88 -16.41
CA TRP A 91 4.01 4.10 -15.65
C TRP A 91 5.21 4.92 -16.11
N ARG A 92 6.09 4.33 -16.95
CA ARG A 92 7.34 5.00 -17.39
C ARG A 92 7.09 6.23 -18.25
N THR A 93 5.91 6.31 -18.87
CA THR A 93 5.55 7.45 -19.73
C THR A 93 5.01 8.64 -18.94
N GLU A 94 4.69 8.48 -17.66
CA GLU A 94 4.06 9.51 -16.84
C GLU A 94 5.01 10.19 -15.85
N LEU A 95 6.19 9.61 -15.58
CA LEU A 95 7.17 10.17 -14.66
C LEU A 95 8.15 11.09 -15.40
N ASN A 96 8.10 12.39 -15.09
CA ASN A 96 8.97 13.40 -15.67
C ASN A 96 9.73 14.20 -14.60
N SER A 97 9.33 14.09 -13.34
CA SER A 97 9.87 14.85 -12.20
C SER A 97 9.66 14.12 -10.89
N LEU A 98 10.38 14.54 -9.84
CA LEU A 98 10.14 14.05 -8.48
C LEU A 98 8.74 14.43 -7.95
N ASP A 99 8.18 15.55 -8.42
CA ASP A 99 6.80 15.91 -8.08
C ASP A 99 5.80 14.89 -8.63
N ASP A 100 6.04 14.37 -9.84
CA ASP A 100 5.22 13.28 -10.38
C ASP A 100 5.40 12.00 -9.56
N VAL A 101 6.63 11.68 -9.14
CA VAL A 101 6.92 10.55 -8.26
C VAL A 101 6.10 10.63 -6.97
N PHE A 102 6.20 11.75 -6.24
CA PHE A 102 5.45 11.91 -4.99
C PHE A 102 3.94 11.87 -5.20
N ARG A 103 3.44 12.53 -6.24
CA ARG A 103 2.01 12.48 -6.59
C ARG A 103 1.53 11.07 -6.84
N CYS A 104 2.28 10.30 -7.60
CA CYS A 104 1.97 8.91 -7.90
C CYS A 104 1.99 8.00 -6.66
N ILE A 105 2.99 8.16 -5.78
CA ILE A 105 3.06 7.40 -4.51
C ILE A 105 1.86 7.71 -3.63
N LEU A 106 1.53 8.98 -3.44
CA LEU A 106 0.40 9.39 -2.61
C LEU A 106 -0.93 8.91 -3.21
N SER A 107 -1.10 8.97 -4.53
CA SER A 107 -2.29 8.43 -5.20
C SER A 107 -2.46 6.93 -4.98
N ALA A 108 -1.37 6.14 -5.02
CA ALA A 108 -1.44 4.72 -4.72
C ALA A 108 -1.84 4.45 -3.26
N MET A 109 -1.39 5.28 -2.32
CA MET A 109 -1.80 5.19 -0.91
C MET A 109 -3.26 5.60 -0.71
N GLU A 110 -3.76 6.60 -1.46
CA GLU A 110 -5.16 7.01 -1.46
C GLU A 110 -6.06 5.87 -1.98
N GLU A 111 -5.67 5.18 -3.06
CA GLU A 111 -6.41 4.02 -3.57
C GLU A 111 -6.51 2.89 -2.53
N ILE A 112 -5.42 2.62 -1.78
CA ILE A 112 -5.45 1.66 -0.66
C ILE A 112 -6.41 2.13 0.42
N GLN A 113 -6.36 3.40 0.79
CA GLN A 113 -7.21 3.99 1.82
C GLN A 113 -8.68 3.87 1.45
N GLU A 114 -9.05 4.28 0.25
CA GLU A 114 -10.42 4.22 -0.27
C GLU A 114 -10.96 2.77 -0.29
N ALA A 115 -10.13 1.81 -0.70
CA ALA A 115 -10.52 0.40 -0.71
C ALA A 115 -10.74 -0.15 0.71
N LEU A 116 -9.88 0.21 1.68
CA LEU A 116 -10.02 -0.17 3.08
C LEU A 116 -11.27 0.48 3.71
N GLU A 117 -11.53 1.75 3.43
CA GLU A 117 -12.73 2.46 3.90
C GLU A 117 -14.02 1.82 3.36
N ALA A 118 -14.04 1.48 2.08
CA ALA A 118 -15.17 0.78 1.47
C ALA A 118 -15.41 -0.58 2.14
N PHE A 119 -14.35 -1.33 2.45
CA PHE A 119 -14.44 -2.60 3.18
C PHE A 119 -14.89 -2.37 4.62
N TYR A 120 -14.36 -1.36 5.32
CA TYR A 120 -14.76 -0.99 6.66
C TYR A 120 -16.28 -0.69 6.74
N VAL A 121 -16.80 0.13 5.83
CA VAL A 121 -18.22 0.52 5.81
C VAL A 121 -19.15 -0.71 5.75
N VAL A 122 -18.80 -1.74 4.99
CA VAL A 122 -19.62 -2.96 4.89
C VAL A 122 -19.39 -3.93 6.07
N THR A 123 -18.30 -3.77 6.82
CA THR A 123 -17.95 -4.63 7.96
C THR A 123 -18.26 -4.01 9.33
N ASP A 124 -18.53 -2.71 9.42
CA ASP A 124 -18.84 -2.00 10.67
C ASP A 124 -20.23 -2.35 11.23
N GLY A 125 -20.56 -3.64 11.19
CA GLY A 125 -21.74 -4.22 11.78
C GLY A 125 -21.37 -5.24 12.86
N ARG A 126 -22.35 -5.59 13.72
CA ARG A 126 -22.11 -6.52 14.84
C ARG A 126 -21.54 -7.87 14.41
N ASP A 127 -21.90 -8.33 13.23
CA ASP A 127 -21.48 -9.65 12.72
C ASP A 127 -20.05 -9.67 12.18
N PHE A 128 -19.51 -8.50 11.75
CA PHE A 128 -18.22 -8.37 11.08
C PHE A 128 -17.22 -7.49 11.86
N ARG A 129 -17.54 -7.11 13.09
CA ARG A 129 -16.73 -6.20 13.90
C ARG A 129 -15.23 -6.52 13.94
N PRO A 130 -14.77 -7.78 14.08
CA PRO A 130 -13.33 -8.07 14.03
C PRO A 130 -12.68 -7.75 12.68
N MET A 131 -13.45 -7.82 11.57
CA MET A 131 -12.96 -7.45 10.25
C MET A 131 -12.86 -5.92 10.09
N ALA A 132 -13.83 -5.20 10.64
CA ALA A 132 -13.79 -3.74 10.70
C ALA A 132 -12.56 -3.23 11.49
N LEU A 133 -12.27 -3.82 12.66
CA LEU A 133 -11.09 -3.47 13.45
C LEU A 133 -9.77 -3.72 12.69
N ALA A 134 -9.66 -4.86 11.99
CA ALA A 134 -8.48 -5.13 11.17
C ALA A 134 -8.32 -4.13 10.01
N ALA A 135 -9.43 -3.67 9.41
CA ALA A 135 -9.40 -2.61 8.41
C ALA A 135 -8.98 -1.27 9.02
N GLU A 136 -9.48 -0.91 10.22
CA GLU A 136 -9.05 0.29 10.96
C GLU A 136 -7.55 0.31 11.22
N ASP A 137 -6.97 -0.82 11.65
CA ASP A 137 -5.53 -0.94 11.89
C ASP A 137 -4.73 -0.71 10.60
N LEU A 138 -5.15 -1.33 9.49
CA LEU A 138 -4.51 -1.15 8.18
C LEU A 138 -4.65 0.28 7.64
N MET A 139 -5.80 0.94 7.84
CA MET A 139 -6.01 2.35 7.50
C MET A 139 -5.08 3.26 8.31
N SER A 140 -4.89 2.97 9.59
CA SER A 140 -3.97 3.72 10.46
C SER A 140 -2.52 3.58 10.00
N GLU A 141 -2.07 2.36 9.66
CA GLU A 141 -0.74 2.11 9.11
C GLU A 141 -0.55 2.87 7.79
N ASN A 142 -1.54 2.82 6.88
CA ASN A 142 -1.49 3.52 5.58
C ASN A 142 -1.46 5.05 5.74
N SER A 143 -2.24 5.60 6.66
CA SER A 143 -2.25 7.04 6.96
C SER A 143 -0.92 7.54 7.52
N ALA A 144 -0.23 6.75 8.33
CA ALA A 144 1.10 7.08 8.84
C ALA A 144 2.14 7.14 7.71
N ASP A 145 2.09 6.20 6.76
CA ASP A 145 2.98 6.19 5.60
C ASP A 145 2.67 7.36 4.66
N TYR A 146 1.39 7.61 4.38
CA TYR A 146 0.94 8.77 3.59
C TYR A 146 1.52 10.08 4.15
N THR A 147 1.40 10.28 5.46
CA THR A 147 1.92 11.47 6.13
C THR A 147 3.44 11.58 5.95
N ARG A 148 4.17 10.47 6.08
CA ARG A 148 5.63 10.45 5.89
C ARG A 148 6.03 10.86 4.47
N PHE A 149 5.39 10.32 3.44
CA PHE A 149 5.68 10.69 2.05
C PHE A 149 5.24 12.11 1.71
N LEU A 150 4.15 12.60 2.30
CA LEU A 150 3.73 13.99 2.16
C LEU A 150 4.75 14.97 2.78
N GLU A 151 5.31 14.64 3.94
CA GLU A 151 6.39 15.40 4.57
C GLU A 151 7.67 15.40 3.72
N MET A 152 8.01 14.25 3.11
CA MET A 152 9.13 14.16 2.20
C MET A 152 8.93 15.05 0.96
N TRP A 153 7.74 15.07 0.37
CA TRP A 153 7.43 15.95 -0.74
C TRP A 153 7.50 17.42 -0.35
N ALA A 154 6.88 17.81 0.77
CA ALA A 154 6.97 19.17 1.29
C ALA A 154 8.43 19.59 1.57
N ARG A 155 9.27 18.68 2.02
CA ARG A 155 10.71 18.92 2.22
C ARG A 155 11.43 19.12 0.91
N TRP A 156 11.17 18.29 -0.10
CA TRP A 156 11.73 18.41 -1.44
C TRP A 156 11.41 19.79 -2.04
N ASP A 157 10.15 20.21 -1.96
CA ASP A 157 9.67 21.49 -2.49
C ASP A 157 10.37 22.69 -1.84
N ASN A 158 10.66 22.60 -0.52
CA ASN A 158 11.34 23.66 0.24
C ASN A 158 12.86 23.70 0.03
N GLU A 159 13.53 22.62 -0.34
CA GLU A 159 15.00 22.57 -0.51
C GLU A 159 15.50 23.03 -1.90
N ALA A 160 14.62 23.59 -2.72
CA ALA A 160 14.95 24.18 -4.02
C ALA A 160 15.79 23.28 -4.95
N GLY A 161 15.52 21.97 -4.94
CA GLY A 161 16.03 21.01 -5.92
C GLY A 161 17.47 20.53 -5.68
N SER A 162 18.02 20.62 -4.49
CA SER A 162 19.31 19.98 -4.17
C SER A 162 19.12 18.47 -3.93
N LYS A 163 19.18 17.69 -5.03
CA LYS A 163 19.01 16.22 -4.99
C LYS A 163 19.90 15.54 -3.95
N THR A 164 21.19 15.89 -3.89
CA THR A 164 22.15 15.30 -2.95
C THR A 164 21.81 15.61 -1.49
N SER A 165 21.40 16.85 -1.19
CA SER A 165 21.02 17.26 0.15
C SER A 165 19.75 16.53 0.60
N PHE A 166 18.77 16.48 -0.27
CA PHE A 166 17.51 15.81 -0.01
C PHE A 166 17.70 14.29 0.16
N ASP A 167 18.43 13.62 -0.74
CA ASP A 167 18.69 12.18 -0.66
C ASP A 167 19.47 11.80 0.62
N SER A 168 20.46 12.64 1.02
CA SER A 168 21.16 12.46 2.28
C SER A 168 20.26 12.67 3.51
N TRP A 169 19.26 13.54 3.40
CA TRP A 169 18.28 13.71 4.47
C TRP A 169 17.34 12.50 4.56
N VAL A 170 16.91 11.94 3.43
CA VAL A 170 16.13 10.69 3.39
C VAL A 170 16.90 9.55 4.05
N CYS A 171 18.20 9.41 3.75
CA CYS A 171 19.09 8.45 4.42
C CYS A 171 18.99 8.52 5.94
N ARG A 172 19.10 9.73 6.51
CA ARG A 172 18.99 9.94 7.97
C ARG A 172 17.57 9.68 8.51
N LEU A 173 16.54 10.07 7.74
CA LEU A 173 15.15 9.87 8.15
C LEU A 173 14.80 8.38 8.32
N PHE A 174 15.35 7.52 7.47
CA PHE A 174 15.12 6.08 7.49
C PHE A 174 16.21 5.29 8.23
N GLY A 175 17.29 5.93 8.72
CA GLY A 175 18.36 5.26 9.43
C GLY A 175 19.26 4.37 8.55
N PHE A 176 19.32 4.62 7.25
CA PHE A 176 20.03 3.75 6.29
C PHE A 176 21.57 3.76 6.42
N GLY A 177 22.15 4.47 7.32
CA GLY A 177 23.61 4.53 7.49
C GLY A 177 24.11 3.90 8.79
N GLU A 178 23.25 3.37 9.63
CA GLU A 178 23.63 2.88 10.96
C GLU A 178 24.04 1.39 10.98
N ASP A 179 23.81 0.65 9.90
CA ASP A 179 24.06 -0.81 9.83
C ASP A 179 25.42 -1.19 9.21
N GLU A 180 26.30 -0.25 8.87
CA GLU A 180 27.60 -0.55 8.22
C GLU A 180 28.81 -0.54 9.19
N GLU A 181 28.59 -0.46 10.51
CA GLU A 181 29.66 -0.45 11.51
C GLU A 181 29.67 -1.68 12.45
N ASP A 182 29.47 -2.91 11.92
CA ASP A 182 29.76 -4.15 12.68
C ASP A 182 30.61 -5.15 11.88
#